data_46873eabd4adfedb38709bdf7f747357
#
_entry.id   46873eabd4adfedb38709bdf7f747357
#
_cell.length_a   1.000
_cell.length_b   1.000
_cell.length_c   1.000
_cell.angle_alpha   90.00
_cell.angle_beta   90.00
_cell.angle_gamma   90.00
#
_symmetry.space_group_name_H-M   'P 1'
#
loop_
_entity.id
_entity.type
_entity.pdbx_description
1 polymer ?
#
loop_
_entity_poly.entity_id
_entity_poly.type
_entity_poly.pdbx_seq_one_letter_code
_entity_poly.pdbx_strand_id
1 'polypeptide(L)'
;MAKLSLDDRLNQIEDKISEKSFRENKGLGNEVGYYIFDYDPREELYVRNHIAYLKDRINNGNKDFRIVEFDLFHLMVEILQEEGYLEAFFDLEKENRFFEMADSLVETLGLDETNELNLIISRILQEDLTDSVVFLTGVGKCHPIIASHNILNNLHQVLDSVPVVLFYPGEYSGQDLKLFGTMDSHNYYRAFRLV
;
A
#
# COMPACT_ATOMS: atom_id res chain seq x y z
N MET A 1 19.73 -5.27 20.58
CA MET A 1 18.59 -6.21 20.52
C MET A 1 18.72 -7.04 19.25
N ALA A 2 18.48 -8.35 19.28
CA ALA A 2 18.46 -9.15 18.07
C ALA A 2 17.29 -8.69 17.20
N LYS A 3 17.51 -8.53 15.87
CA LYS A 3 16.44 -8.21 14.91
C LYS A 3 15.48 -9.41 14.89
N LEU A 4 14.20 -9.17 15.07
CA LEU A 4 13.17 -10.20 14.99
C LEU A 4 13.22 -10.89 13.61
N SER A 5 12.93 -12.17 13.56
CA SER A 5 12.77 -12.88 12.29
C SER A 5 11.54 -12.35 11.54
N LEU A 6 11.46 -12.62 10.22
CA LEU A 6 10.27 -12.26 9.46
C LEU A 6 9.01 -12.94 10.02
N ASP A 7 9.12 -14.22 10.40
CA ASP A 7 8.01 -14.98 10.99
C ASP A 7 7.53 -14.36 12.29
N ASP A 8 8.45 -13.96 13.18
CA ASP A 8 8.08 -13.33 14.44
C ASP A 8 7.36 -11.99 14.20
N ARG A 9 7.79 -11.23 13.18
CA ARG A 9 7.15 -9.97 12.79
C ARG A 9 5.77 -10.19 12.17
N LEU A 10 5.63 -11.14 11.25
CA LEU A 10 4.36 -11.46 10.61
C LEU A 10 3.33 -11.94 11.65
N ASN A 11 3.74 -12.79 12.58
CA ASN A 11 2.87 -13.30 13.65
C ASN A 11 2.37 -12.19 14.61
N GLN A 12 3.07 -11.06 14.72
CA GLN A 12 2.66 -9.92 15.55
C GLN A 12 1.62 -9.02 14.87
N ILE A 13 1.42 -9.13 13.56
CA ILE A 13 0.51 -8.23 12.81
C ILE A 13 -0.91 -8.34 13.36
N GLU A 14 -1.45 -9.58 13.52
CA GLU A 14 -2.82 -9.77 13.99
C GLU A 14 -3.06 -9.15 15.37
N ASP A 15 -2.15 -9.38 16.30
CA ASP A 15 -2.25 -8.83 17.65
C ASP A 15 -2.22 -7.29 17.58
N LYS A 16 -1.30 -6.73 16.78
CA LYS A 16 -1.16 -5.29 16.63
C LYS A 16 -2.40 -4.62 16.05
N ILE A 17 -2.95 -5.12 14.95
CA ILE A 17 -4.12 -4.54 14.31
C ILE A 17 -5.43 -4.82 15.08
N SER A 18 -5.41 -5.79 16.00
CA SER A 18 -6.55 -6.07 16.90
C SER A 18 -6.62 -5.11 18.10
N GLU A 19 -5.54 -4.39 18.40
CA GLU A 19 -5.55 -3.38 19.47
C GLU A 19 -6.57 -2.29 19.14
N LYS A 20 -7.48 -1.99 20.09
CA LYS A 20 -8.48 -0.93 19.90
C LYS A 20 -7.84 0.44 19.70
N SER A 21 -6.75 0.73 20.41
CA SER A 21 -5.96 1.96 20.25
C SER A 21 -5.38 2.13 18.84
N PHE A 22 -4.96 1.03 18.21
CA PHE A 22 -4.49 1.02 16.83
C PHE A 22 -5.62 1.40 15.87
N ARG A 23 -6.78 0.73 15.99
CA ARG A 23 -7.93 0.94 15.10
C ARG A 23 -8.60 2.30 15.25
N GLU A 24 -8.56 2.88 16.43
CA GLU A 24 -9.09 4.21 16.70
C GLU A 24 -8.09 5.35 16.45
N ASN A 25 -6.89 5.05 15.92
CA ASN A 25 -5.80 6.01 15.75
C ASN A 25 -5.47 6.80 17.02
N LYS A 26 -5.73 6.22 18.22
CA LYS A 26 -5.49 6.84 19.52
C LYS A 26 -4.06 6.59 19.98
N GLY A 27 -3.44 7.63 20.51
CA GLY A 27 -2.08 7.54 21.06
C GLY A 27 -1.00 8.10 20.14
N LEU A 28 -1.36 8.52 18.93
CA LEU A 28 -0.45 9.14 17.96
C LEU A 28 -0.47 10.69 18.02
N GLY A 29 -1.17 11.26 18.98
CA GLY A 29 -1.38 12.71 19.04
C GLY A 29 -2.32 13.17 17.90
N ASN A 30 -1.86 14.12 17.09
CA ASN A 30 -2.58 14.58 15.87
C ASN A 30 -2.06 13.86 14.60
N GLU A 31 -1.40 12.71 14.72
CA GLU A 31 -0.84 12.00 13.57
C GLU A 31 -1.80 10.93 13.09
N VAL A 32 -1.87 10.79 11.77
CA VAL A 32 -2.73 9.80 11.10
C VAL A 32 -2.10 8.41 11.21
N GLY A 33 -2.90 7.37 11.36
CA GLY A 33 -2.48 5.98 11.57
C GLY A 33 -1.93 5.30 10.32
N TYR A 34 -0.77 5.74 9.84
CA TYR A 34 -0.07 5.13 8.71
C TYR A 34 1.12 4.33 9.19
N TYR A 35 1.20 3.07 8.75
CA TYR A 35 2.19 2.10 9.21
C TYR A 35 2.90 1.44 8.04
N ILE A 36 4.19 1.12 8.23
CA ILE A 36 5.00 0.41 7.25
C ILE A 36 5.38 -0.95 7.82
N PHE A 37 5.13 -2.01 7.05
CA PHE A 37 5.69 -3.33 7.23
C PHE A 37 6.72 -3.57 6.12
N ASP A 38 7.99 -3.34 6.41
CA ASP A 38 9.09 -3.54 5.47
C ASP A 38 9.61 -4.99 5.53
N TYR A 39 10.00 -5.55 4.39
CA TYR A 39 10.53 -6.92 4.29
C TYR A 39 11.51 -7.07 3.13
N ASP A 40 12.35 -8.10 3.19
CA ASP A 40 13.26 -8.44 2.08
C ASP A 40 12.43 -8.78 0.83
N PRO A 41 12.68 -8.16 -0.34
CA PRO A 41 11.94 -8.42 -1.57
C PRO A 41 11.90 -9.90 -1.99
N ARG A 42 12.88 -10.69 -1.59
CA ARG A 42 12.93 -12.14 -1.85
C ARG A 42 11.83 -12.91 -1.11
N GLU A 43 11.27 -12.32 -0.06
CA GLU A 43 10.21 -12.90 0.77
C GLU A 43 8.80 -12.48 0.30
N GLU A 44 8.68 -11.79 -0.82
CA GLU A 44 7.40 -11.26 -1.35
C GLU A 44 6.28 -12.31 -1.38
N LEU A 45 6.55 -13.51 -1.90
CA LEU A 45 5.54 -14.56 -1.99
C LEU A 45 5.10 -15.07 -0.61
N TYR A 46 6.04 -15.14 0.34
CA TYR A 46 5.76 -15.56 1.69
C TYR A 46 4.89 -14.53 2.42
N VAL A 47 5.24 -13.26 2.32
CA VAL A 47 4.46 -12.15 2.90
C VAL A 47 3.05 -12.10 2.30
N ARG A 48 2.93 -12.22 0.99
CA ARG A 48 1.63 -12.23 0.29
C ARG A 48 0.72 -13.36 0.75
N ASN A 49 1.28 -14.57 0.90
CA ASN A 49 0.52 -15.72 1.41
C ASN A 49 0.05 -15.49 2.85
N HIS A 50 0.90 -14.87 3.68
CA HIS A 50 0.52 -14.53 5.06
C HIS A 50 -0.58 -13.47 5.10
N ILE A 51 -0.52 -12.45 4.26
CA ILE A 51 -1.57 -11.42 4.13
C ILE A 51 -2.92 -12.07 3.74
N ALA A 52 -2.90 -12.95 2.74
CA ALA A 52 -4.10 -13.66 2.30
C ALA A 52 -4.71 -14.50 3.43
N TYR A 53 -3.86 -15.25 4.16
CA TYR A 53 -4.28 -16.02 5.33
C TYR A 53 -4.86 -15.13 6.43
N LEU A 54 -4.21 -14.03 6.77
CA LEU A 54 -4.64 -13.11 7.81
C LEU A 54 -5.98 -12.44 7.46
N LYS A 55 -6.13 -12.02 6.20
CA LYS A 55 -7.37 -11.45 5.67
C LYS A 55 -8.52 -12.44 5.76
N ASP A 56 -8.32 -13.68 5.30
CA ASP A 56 -9.33 -14.73 5.38
C ASP A 56 -9.74 -15.00 6.84
N ARG A 57 -8.77 -15.18 7.72
CA ARG A 57 -9.00 -15.46 9.14
C ARG A 57 -9.76 -14.35 9.87
N ILE A 58 -9.43 -13.08 9.60
CA ILE A 58 -10.09 -11.95 10.26
C ILE A 58 -11.48 -11.72 9.66
N ASN A 59 -11.60 -11.67 8.33
CA ASN A 59 -12.83 -11.32 7.66
C ASN A 59 -13.92 -12.41 7.79
N ASN A 60 -13.53 -13.68 7.90
CA ASN A 60 -14.45 -14.80 8.13
C ASN A 60 -14.54 -15.20 9.62
N GLY A 61 -13.82 -14.52 10.50
CA GLY A 61 -13.83 -14.73 11.96
C GLY A 61 -14.90 -13.91 12.68
N ASN A 62 -14.81 -13.92 14.02
CA ASN A 62 -15.71 -13.15 14.89
C ASN A 62 -15.05 -11.84 15.38
N LYS A 63 -14.30 -11.16 14.50
CA LYS A 63 -13.71 -9.86 14.82
C LYS A 63 -14.73 -8.74 14.56
N ASP A 64 -14.59 -7.64 15.29
CA ASP A 64 -15.39 -6.42 15.14
C ASP A 64 -14.79 -5.46 14.09
N PHE A 65 -13.87 -5.95 13.27
CA PHE A 65 -13.27 -5.21 12.17
C PHE A 65 -12.89 -6.17 11.04
N ARG A 66 -12.61 -5.60 9.87
CA ARG A 66 -12.16 -6.34 8.70
C ARG A 66 -10.88 -5.75 8.12
N ILE A 67 -10.18 -6.55 7.31
CA ILE A 67 -9.06 -6.09 6.49
C ILE A 67 -9.60 -5.82 5.08
N VAL A 68 -9.39 -4.60 4.59
CA VAL A 68 -9.60 -4.22 3.19
C VAL A 68 -8.24 -4.08 2.53
N GLU A 69 -7.95 -4.95 1.57
CA GLU A 69 -6.69 -4.96 0.85
C GLU A 69 -6.84 -4.32 -0.53
N PHE A 70 -5.96 -3.37 -0.84
CA PHE A 70 -5.75 -2.83 -2.17
C PHE A 70 -4.38 -3.27 -2.68
N ASP A 71 -4.35 -4.23 -3.59
CA ASP A 71 -3.14 -4.52 -4.37
C ASP A 71 -3.03 -3.46 -5.47
N LEU A 72 -2.07 -2.55 -5.33
CA LEU A 72 -1.94 -1.37 -6.19
C LEU A 72 -1.78 -1.73 -7.66
N PHE A 73 -1.14 -2.86 -7.98
CA PHE A 73 -1.00 -3.31 -9.36
C PHE A 73 -2.33 -3.79 -9.93
N HIS A 74 -3.07 -4.62 -9.20
CA HIS A 74 -4.39 -5.07 -9.64
C HIS A 74 -5.34 -3.89 -9.80
N LEU A 75 -5.35 -2.99 -8.83
CA LEU A 75 -6.18 -1.79 -8.85
C LEU A 75 -5.88 -0.92 -10.09
N MET A 76 -4.60 -0.70 -10.40
CA MET A 76 -4.19 0.01 -11.61
C MET A 76 -4.72 -0.67 -12.88
N VAL A 77 -4.55 -1.99 -13.01
CA VAL A 77 -5.00 -2.76 -14.18
C VAL A 77 -6.51 -2.72 -14.32
N GLU A 78 -7.26 -2.88 -13.22
CA GLU A 78 -8.72 -2.81 -13.21
C GLU A 78 -9.22 -1.44 -13.68
N ILE A 79 -8.64 -0.35 -13.16
CA ILE A 79 -9.00 1.02 -13.58
C ILE A 79 -8.74 1.20 -15.08
N LEU A 80 -7.57 0.81 -15.58
CA LEU A 80 -7.24 0.93 -17.00
C LEU A 80 -8.16 0.10 -17.89
N GLN A 81 -8.61 -1.05 -17.42
CA GLN A 81 -9.56 -1.89 -18.14
C GLN A 81 -10.95 -1.25 -18.18
N GLU A 82 -11.44 -0.74 -17.07
CA GLU A 82 -12.75 -0.09 -16.97
C GLU A 82 -12.82 1.19 -17.80
N GLU A 83 -11.72 1.99 -17.79
CA GLU A 83 -11.60 3.21 -18.59
C GLU A 83 -11.30 2.95 -20.07
N GLY A 84 -11.05 1.69 -20.46
CA GLY A 84 -10.81 1.30 -21.85
C GLY A 84 -9.41 1.61 -22.38
N TYR A 85 -8.45 1.88 -21.50
CA TYR A 85 -7.07 2.24 -21.88
C TYR A 85 -6.11 1.04 -21.94
N LEU A 86 -6.44 -0.10 -21.35
CA LEU A 86 -5.52 -1.22 -21.15
C LEU A 86 -4.87 -1.72 -22.44
N GLU A 87 -5.66 -1.86 -23.53
CA GLU A 87 -5.14 -2.33 -24.82
C GLU A 87 -4.14 -1.36 -25.44
N ALA A 88 -4.34 -0.06 -25.30
CA ALA A 88 -3.41 0.95 -25.80
C ALA A 88 -2.05 0.85 -25.08
N PHE A 89 -2.03 0.57 -23.78
CA PHE A 89 -0.80 0.35 -23.02
C PHE A 89 -0.10 -0.95 -23.39
N PHE A 90 -0.83 -2.02 -23.69
CA PHE A 90 -0.24 -3.25 -24.23
C PHE A 90 0.42 -3.04 -25.61
N ASP A 91 -0.13 -2.17 -26.44
CA ASP A 91 0.50 -1.86 -27.72
C ASP A 91 1.79 -1.05 -27.54
N LEU A 92 1.84 -0.09 -26.63
CA LEU A 92 3.09 0.61 -26.27
C LEU A 92 4.16 -0.34 -25.72
N GLU A 93 3.76 -1.30 -24.88
CA GLU A 93 4.69 -2.32 -24.37
C GLU A 93 5.24 -3.20 -25.48
N LYS A 94 4.42 -3.66 -26.41
CA LYS A 94 4.85 -4.46 -27.57
C LYS A 94 5.85 -3.71 -28.46
N GLU A 95 5.75 -2.39 -28.56
CA GLU A 95 6.69 -1.52 -29.27
C GLU A 95 7.98 -1.25 -28.52
N ASN A 96 8.20 -1.85 -27.34
CA ASN A 96 9.33 -1.61 -26.44
C ASN A 96 9.46 -0.13 -25.98
N ARG A 97 8.34 0.58 -25.86
CA ARG A 97 8.27 1.98 -25.43
C ARG A 97 7.91 2.08 -23.94
N PHE A 98 8.63 1.32 -23.10
CA PHE A 98 8.30 1.20 -21.69
C PHE A 98 8.29 2.54 -20.93
N PHE A 99 9.27 3.41 -21.16
CA PHE A 99 9.31 4.69 -20.45
C PHE A 99 8.18 5.63 -20.88
N GLU A 100 7.87 5.68 -22.17
CA GLU A 100 6.74 6.46 -22.67
C GLU A 100 5.40 5.89 -22.13
N MET A 101 5.29 4.58 -22.03
CA MET A 101 4.16 3.90 -21.41
C MET A 101 4.06 4.29 -19.93
N ALA A 102 5.16 4.27 -19.19
CA ALA A 102 5.17 4.61 -17.77
C ALA A 102 4.74 6.06 -17.53
N ASP A 103 5.30 7.02 -18.29
CA ASP A 103 4.92 8.44 -18.23
C ASP A 103 3.44 8.64 -18.56
N SER A 104 2.96 7.98 -19.63
CA SER A 104 1.54 8.05 -20.02
C SER A 104 0.61 7.45 -18.96
N LEU A 105 1.04 6.39 -18.25
CA LEU A 105 0.28 5.81 -17.15
C LEU A 105 0.18 6.75 -15.95
N VAL A 106 1.27 7.44 -15.61
CA VAL A 106 1.29 8.45 -14.54
C VAL A 106 0.27 9.55 -14.84
N GLU A 107 0.27 10.06 -16.08
CA GLU A 107 -0.65 11.10 -16.52
C GLU A 107 -2.11 10.59 -16.56
N THR A 108 -2.35 9.43 -17.20
CA THR A 108 -3.70 8.85 -17.34
C THR A 108 -4.36 8.56 -16.00
N LEU A 109 -3.59 8.06 -15.04
CA LEU A 109 -4.08 7.74 -13.69
C LEU A 109 -4.10 8.97 -12.76
N GLY A 110 -3.57 10.12 -13.18
CA GLY A 110 -3.48 11.33 -12.38
C GLY A 110 -2.63 11.14 -11.12
N LEU A 111 -1.53 10.37 -11.20
CA LEU A 111 -0.78 9.96 -10.00
C LEU A 111 -0.07 11.13 -9.31
N ASP A 112 0.21 12.21 -10.00
CA ASP A 112 0.79 13.44 -9.44
C ASP A 112 -0.25 14.35 -8.78
N GLU A 113 -1.54 14.08 -8.99
CA GLU A 113 -2.63 14.83 -8.41
C GLU A 113 -2.94 14.36 -6.97
N THR A 114 -3.41 15.30 -6.15
CA THR A 114 -3.68 15.06 -4.73
C THR A 114 -5.16 14.91 -4.40
N ASN A 115 -6.02 14.83 -5.42
CA ASN A 115 -7.45 14.88 -5.28
C ASN A 115 -8.19 13.79 -6.08
N GLU A 116 -9.46 14.03 -6.39
CA GLU A 116 -10.34 13.14 -7.13
C GLU A 116 -9.82 12.75 -8.53
N LEU A 117 -8.88 13.53 -9.10
CA LEU A 117 -8.26 13.22 -10.39
C LEU A 117 -7.25 12.07 -10.29
N ASN A 118 -6.78 11.74 -9.10
CA ASN A 118 -5.98 10.55 -8.86
C ASN A 118 -6.91 9.33 -8.79
N LEU A 119 -6.95 8.56 -9.87
CA LEU A 119 -7.91 7.45 -10.01
C LEU A 119 -7.68 6.34 -8.98
N ILE A 120 -6.44 6.11 -8.55
CA ILE A 120 -6.11 5.14 -7.49
C ILE A 120 -6.74 5.59 -6.16
N ILE A 121 -6.53 6.85 -5.78
CA ILE A 121 -7.09 7.42 -4.55
C ILE A 121 -8.62 7.43 -4.61
N SER A 122 -9.18 7.89 -5.72
CA SER A 122 -10.63 7.92 -5.94
C SER A 122 -11.26 6.53 -5.76
N ARG A 123 -10.63 5.47 -6.30
CA ARG A 123 -11.10 4.10 -6.17
C ARG A 123 -11.04 3.61 -4.72
N ILE A 124 -9.95 3.91 -3.99
CA ILE A 124 -9.83 3.53 -2.57
C ILE A 124 -10.93 4.19 -1.74
N LEU A 125 -11.25 5.46 -2.01
CA LEU A 125 -12.27 6.22 -1.27
C LEU A 125 -13.72 5.82 -1.61
N GLN A 126 -13.97 5.10 -2.71
CA GLN A 126 -15.29 4.57 -3.05
C GLN A 126 -15.67 3.34 -2.21
N GLU A 127 -14.69 2.67 -1.61
CA GLU A 127 -14.96 1.52 -0.75
C GLU A 127 -15.50 1.94 0.62
N ASP A 128 -16.41 1.14 1.17
CA ASP A 128 -16.82 1.29 2.56
C ASP A 128 -15.67 0.81 3.46
N LEU A 129 -15.01 1.73 4.14
CA LEU A 129 -13.90 1.43 5.05
C LEU A 129 -14.30 1.45 6.53
N THR A 130 -15.59 1.47 6.83
CA THR A 130 -16.10 1.42 8.20
C THR A 130 -15.60 0.17 8.93
N ASP A 131 -15.08 0.35 10.14
CA ASP A 131 -14.51 -0.72 10.98
C ASP A 131 -13.44 -1.57 10.22
N SER A 132 -12.57 -0.91 9.45
CA SER A 132 -11.55 -1.57 8.66
C SER A 132 -10.13 -1.20 9.07
N VAL A 133 -9.20 -2.08 8.71
CA VAL A 133 -7.77 -1.78 8.57
C VAL A 133 -7.42 -1.92 7.09
N VAL A 134 -6.88 -0.88 6.49
CA VAL A 134 -6.51 -0.88 5.07
C VAL A 134 -5.11 -1.46 4.90
N PHE A 135 -4.98 -2.45 4.02
CA PHE A 135 -3.69 -2.99 3.59
C PHE A 135 -3.39 -2.52 2.17
N LEU A 136 -2.26 -1.85 1.98
CA LEU A 136 -1.73 -1.50 0.66
C LEU A 136 -0.62 -2.49 0.31
N THR A 137 -0.79 -3.23 -0.77
CA THR A 137 0.13 -4.26 -1.25
C THR A 137 0.53 -4.02 -2.70
N GLY A 138 1.43 -4.82 -3.25
CA GLY A 138 1.79 -4.76 -4.67
C GLY A 138 2.71 -3.60 -5.07
N VAL A 139 3.28 -2.86 -4.13
CA VAL A 139 4.16 -1.71 -4.39
C VAL A 139 5.30 -2.03 -5.35
N GLY A 140 5.98 -3.16 -5.13
CA GLY A 140 7.09 -3.57 -5.99
C GLY A 140 6.68 -3.91 -7.42
N LYS A 141 5.42 -4.33 -7.64
CA LYS A 141 4.87 -4.63 -8.96
C LYS A 141 4.59 -3.38 -9.80
N CYS A 142 4.34 -2.27 -9.13
CA CYS A 142 3.95 -1.01 -9.78
C CYS A 142 5.13 -0.11 -10.11
N HIS A 143 6.33 -0.42 -9.60
CA HIS A 143 7.51 0.43 -9.87
C HIS A 143 7.92 0.34 -11.36
N PRO A 144 8.25 1.47 -12.01
CA PRO A 144 8.35 2.84 -11.50
C PRO A 144 7.07 3.69 -11.60
N ILE A 145 5.96 3.13 -12.06
CA ILE A 145 4.73 3.88 -12.39
C ILE A 145 4.12 4.49 -11.11
N ILE A 146 3.87 3.67 -10.10
CA ILE A 146 3.29 4.12 -8.83
C ILE A 146 4.41 4.24 -7.79
N ALA A 147 4.77 5.45 -7.47
CA ALA A 147 5.70 5.71 -6.39
C ALA A 147 4.98 5.69 -5.04
N SER A 148 5.50 4.89 -4.09
CA SER A 148 4.87 4.72 -2.77
C SER A 148 4.68 6.03 -2.00
N HIS A 149 5.58 7.00 -2.20
CA HIS A 149 5.46 8.30 -1.56
C HIS A 149 4.26 9.09 -2.07
N ASN A 150 3.95 9.04 -3.36
CA ASN A 150 2.80 9.73 -3.92
C ASN A 150 1.51 9.17 -3.33
N ILE A 151 1.38 7.84 -3.28
CA ILE A 151 0.21 7.20 -2.70
C ILE A 151 0.04 7.55 -1.21
N LEU A 152 1.09 7.40 -0.40
CA LEU A 152 1.00 7.71 1.02
C LEU A 152 0.68 9.18 1.29
N ASN A 153 1.37 10.11 0.60
CA ASN A 153 1.15 11.53 0.79
C ASN A 153 -0.26 11.96 0.36
N ASN A 154 -0.78 11.41 -0.72
CA ASN A 154 -2.10 11.74 -1.22
C ASN A 154 -3.20 11.12 -0.33
N LEU A 155 -3.05 9.87 0.10
CA LEU A 155 -3.98 9.24 1.03
C LEU A 155 -4.02 9.96 2.38
N HIS A 156 -2.88 10.44 2.89
CA HIS A 156 -2.83 11.19 4.15
C HIS A 156 -3.73 12.43 4.19
N GLN A 157 -4.03 13.00 3.03
CA GLN A 157 -4.85 14.20 2.95
C GLN A 157 -6.36 13.91 2.97
N VAL A 158 -6.75 12.67 2.64
CA VAL A 158 -8.15 12.31 2.38
C VAL A 158 -8.64 11.09 3.17
N LEU A 159 -7.73 10.31 3.74
CA LEU A 159 -8.05 9.11 4.51
C LEU A 159 -7.36 9.15 5.88
N ASP A 160 -8.06 9.66 6.88
CA ASP A 160 -7.59 9.79 8.26
C ASP A 160 -8.42 8.97 9.27
N SER A 161 -9.53 8.39 8.81
CA SER A 161 -10.52 7.72 9.66
C SER A 161 -10.16 6.29 10.02
N VAL A 162 -9.30 5.64 9.24
CA VAL A 162 -8.91 4.23 9.43
C VAL A 162 -7.40 4.05 9.33
N PRO A 163 -6.81 3.08 10.07
CA PRO A 163 -5.38 2.80 9.95
C PRO A 163 -5.04 2.17 8.59
N VAL A 164 -3.90 2.60 8.05
CA VAL A 164 -3.36 2.11 6.77
C VAL A 164 -2.02 1.43 7.01
N VAL A 165 -1.85 0.22 6.52
CA VAL A 165 -0.60 -0.55 6.57
C VAL A 165 -0.07 -0.74 5.15
N LEU A 166 1.08 -0.16 4.84
CA LEU A 166 1.80 -0.39 3.60
C LEU A 166 2.77 -1.57 3.76
N PHE A 167 2.58 -2.61 2.96
CA PHE A 167 3.52 -3.72 2.84
C PHE A 167 4.58 -3.37 1.80
N TYR A 168 5.84 -3.22 2.27
CA TYR A 168 6.89 -2.60 1.49
C TYR A 168 8.08 -3.54 1.25
N PRO A 169 8.31 -3.99 0.01
CA PRO A 169 9.45 -4.86 -0.34
C PRO A 169 10.73 -4.04 -0.40
N GLY A 170 11.38 -3.83 0.75
CA GLY A 170 12.57 -3.01 0.89
C GLY A 170 12.88 -2.69 2.34
N GLU A 171 13.42 -1.51 2.58
CA GLU A 171 13.84 -1.06 3.91
C GLU A 171 13.15 0.25 4.28
N TYR A 172 12.69 0.33 5.53
CA TYR A 172 12.18 1.55 6.14
C TYR A 172 13.07 1.97 7.32
N SER A 173 13.68 3.13 7.23
CA SER A 173 14.58 3.66 8.29
C SER A 173 13.85 4.30 9.47
N GLY A 174 12.55 4.55 9.35
CA GLY A 174 11.75 5.42 10.22
C GLY A 174 11.53 6.81 9.61
N GLN A 175 12.23 7.14 8.54
CA GLN A 175 12.10 8.41 7.80
C GLN A 175 12.06 8.17 6.29
N ASP A 176 12.92 7.29 5.78
CA ASP A 176 13.08 7.02 4.35
C ASP A 176 12.69 5.61 4.00
N LEU A 177 12.20 5.43 2.78
CA LEU A 177 11.89 4.14 2.17
C LEU A 177 12.91 3.84 1.05
N LYS A 178 13.48 2.62 1.06
CA LYS A 178 14.38 2.12 0.02
C LYS A 178 13.76 0.91 -0.66
N LEU A 179 13.16 1.13 -1.83
CA LEU A 179 12.56 0.04 -2.59
C LEU A 179 13.65 -0.95 -3.05
N PHE A 180 13.39 -2.24 -2.84
CA PHE A 180 14.32 -3.34 -3.12
C PHE A 180 15.70 -3.20 -2.43
N GLY A 181 15.81 -2.35 -1.41
CA GLY A 181 17.05 -2.06 -0.72
C GLY A 181 18.08 -1.23 -1.51
N THR A 182 17.73 -0.76 -2.70
CA THR A 182 18.67 -0.08 -3.63
C THR A 182 18.18 1.26 -4.15
N MET A 183 16.87 1.52 -4.14
CA MET A 183 16.28 2.73 -4.69
C MET A 183 15.90 3.67 -3.54
N ASP A 184 16.72 4.68 -3.32
CA ASP A 184 16.46 5.70 -2.29
C ASP A 184 15.32 6.61 -2.73
N SER A 185 14.30 6.76 -1.88
CA SER A 185 13.36 7.86 -1.96
C SER A 185 13.67 8.82 -0.81
N HIS A 186 14.18 10.00 -1.12
CA HIS A 186 14.51 11.04 -0.12
C HIS A 186 13.28 11.80 0.40
N ASN A 187 12.15 11.15 0.50
CA ASN A 187 10.90 11.77 0.93
C ASN A 187 10.60 11.39 2.39
N TYR A 188 10.39 12.39 3.22
CA TYR A 188 9.97 12.20 4.60
C TYR A 188 8.54 11.63 4.65
N TYR A 189 8.39 10.50 5.34
CA TYR A 189 7.09 9.85 5.52
C TYR A 189 6.65 9.99 6.97
N ARG A 190 5.43 10.52 7.16
CA ARG A 190 4.75 10.49 8.45
C ARG A 190 4.09 9.13 8.65
N ALA A 191 4.90 8.11 8.82
CA ALA A 191 4.44 6.75 9.05
C ALA A 191 5.23 6.11 10.20
N PHE A 192 4.64 5.10 10.81
CA PHE A 192 5.25 4.34 11.89
C PHE A 192 5.65 2.96 11.41
N ARG A 193 6.69 2.37 11.99
CA ARG A 193 6.93 0.95 11.79
C ARG A 193 5.80 0.16 12.47
N LEU A 194 5.24 -0.82 11.78
CA LEU A 194 4.12 -1.60 12.31
C LEU A 194 4.56 -2.50 13.47
N VAL A 195 5.67 -3.23 13.27
CA VAL A 195 6.27 -4.20 14.21
C VAL A 195 7.77 -4.25 14.06
#